data_20d3cd6f3b4b923e81beaa1a3cbb6db6
#
_entry.id   20d3cd6f3b4b923e81beaa1a3cbb6db6
#
_cell.length_a   1.000
_cell.length_b   1.000
_cell.length_c   1.000
_cell.angle_alpha   90.00
_cell.angle_beta   90.00
_cell.angle_gamma   90.00
#
_symmetry.space_group_name_H-M   'P 1'
#
loop_
_entity.id
_entity.type
_entity.pdbx_description
1 polymer ?
#
loop_
_entity_poly.entity_id
_entity_poly.type
_entity_poly.pdbx_seq_one_letter_code
_entity_poly.pdbx_strand_id
1 'polypeptide(L)'
;MRICSLLPSATEIAFALGLGDDIVGVTHECDYPPEAREKRVVVKSLIDSEKSTSQDIDESVRRHLREKKGIYTIDLLRFRAANPDYIITQDLCDVCALDYNEVMEAIKWLTHKPKIVSLAPTRLADVLRDIERIGVSAGKQVAANELVRRLEERIERVRSRISRAELRPRVACIEWLDPLYSAGHWVPEMVELAGGMDGLGKKGQPSEEITWEAVRAFAPEVVVLMPCGFDVARTLRELPSIQDRPGWSELPAVKAGRVFAVNGSAYFNRPGPRLVDGLEILAQIVHPEIFPTRPPLEAAQRLSRQAAVSSKQ
;
A
#
# COMPACT_ATOMS: atom_id res chain seq x y z
N MET A 1 22.58 -2.16 -17.10
CA MET A 1 22.47 -2.62 -15.68
C MET A 1 21.38 -3.70 -15.62
N ARG A 2 21.50 -4.70 -14.76
CA ARG A 2 20.51 -5.80 -14.62
C ARG A 2 19.88 -5.70 -13.24
N ILE A 3 18.63 -5.28 -13.16
CA ILE A 3 17.94 -4.98 -11.91
C ILE A 3 16.98 -6.10 -11.52
N CYS A 4 17.09 -6.65 -10.30
CA CYS A 4 16.00 -7.38 -9.66
C CYS A 4 15.30 -6.48 -8.66
N SER A 5 14.01 -6.26 -8.88
CA SER A 5 13.13 -5.53 -7.97
C SER A 5 12.31 -6.54 -7.16
N LEU A 6 12.59 -6.63 -5.85
CA LEU A 6 12.00 -7.63 -4.97
C LEU A 6 10.78 -7.09 -4.20
N LEU A 7 10.21 -5.97 -4.64
CA LEU A 7 8.96 -5.39 -4.14
C LEU A 7 8.27 -4.52 -5.21
N PRO A 8 6.94 -4.45 -5.21
CA PRO A 8 6.18 -3.73 -6.23
C PRO A 8 6.50 -2.23 -6.31
N SER A 9 6.65 -1.55 -5.15
CA SER A 9 6.98 -0.13 -5.10
C SER A 9 8.31 0.20 -5.76
N ALA A 10 9.35 -0.64 -5.57
CA ALA A 10 10.64 -0.46 -6.23
C ALA A 10 10.56 -0.65 -7.74
N THR A 11 9.69 -1.58 -8.20
CA THR A 11 9.41 -1.76 -9.63
C THR A 11 8.81 -0.47 -10.20
N GLU A 12 7.80 0.10 -9.54
CA GLU A 12 7.18 1.35 -9.95
C GLU A 12 8.18 2.51 -10.01
N ILE A 13 9.03 2.64 -8.98
CA ILE A 13 10.09 3.66 -8.95
C ILE A 13 11.06 3.45 -10.12
N ALA A 14 11.53 2.23 -10.34
CA ALA A 14 12.49 1.93 -11.41
C ALA A 14 11.91 2.27 -12.79
N PHE A 15 10.65 1.91 -13.07
CA PHE A 15 9.98 2.29 -14.32
C PHE A 15 9.83 3.81 -14.43
N ALA A 16 9.43 4.50 -13.36
CA ALA A 16 9.29 5.96 -13.35
C ALA A 16 10.60 6.70 -13.59
N LEU A 17 11.74 6.08 -13.28
CA LEU A 17 13.09 6.58 -13.55
C LEU A 17 13.64 6.19 -14.92
N GLY A 18 12.84 5.51 -15.76
CA GLY A 18 13.27 5.03 -17.08
C GLY A 18 14.28 3.89 -17.03
N LEU A 19 14.15 3.01 -16.03
CA LEU A 19 14.95 1.81 -15.83
C LEU A 19 14.17 0.52 -16.18
N GLY A 20 12.99 0.63 -16.80
CA GLY A 20 12.13 -0.50 -17.10
C GLY A 20 12.83 -1.60 -17.93
N ASP A 21 13.62 -1.21 -18.93
CA ASP A 21 14.37 -2.16 -19.78
C ASP A 21 15.51 -2.86 -19.03
N ASP A 22 16.03 -2.24 -17.97
CA ASP A 22 17.07 -2.82 -17.11
C ASP A 22 16.52 -3.87 -16.14
N ILE A 23 15.19 -3.94 -15.93
CA ILE A 23 14.56 -4.90 -15.01
C ILE A 23 14.57 -6.31 -15.61
N VAL A 24 15.29 -7.22 -14.96
CA VAL A 24 15.46 -8.62 -15.33
C VAL A 24 14.73 -9.59 -14.40
N GLY A 25 14.22 -9.11 -13.25
CA GLY A 25 13.47 -9.91 -12.29
C GLY A 25 12.59 -9.05 -11.40
N VAL A 26 11.37 -9.56 -11.11
CA VAL A 26 10.34 -8.90 -10.29
C VAL A 26 9.66 -9.90 -9.36
N THR A 27 8.79 -9.42 -8.47
CA THR A 27 7.89 -10.28 -7.70
C THR A 27 6.59 -10.55 -8.49
N HIS A 28 5.82 -11.56 -8.06
CA HIS A 28 4.51 -11.87 -8.64
C HIS A 28 3.49 -10.73 -8.48
N GLU A 29 3.70 -9.80 -7.55
CA GLU A 29 2.84 -8.65 -7.29
C GLU A 29 3.20 -7.40 -8.10
N CYS A 30 4.29 -7.43 -8.87
CA CYS A 30 4.70 -6.31 -9.71
C CYS A 30 3.81 -6.20 -10.95
N ASP A 31 2.80 -5.39 -10.87
CA ASP A 31 1.73 -5.24 -11.87
C ASP A 31 1.65 -3.86 -12.52
N TYR A 32 2.47 -2.91 -12.03
CA TYR A 32 2.47 -1.54 -12.54
C TYR A 32 3.91 -1.02 -12.80
N PRO A 33 4.12 -0.30 -13.92
CA PRO A 33 3.17 -0.16 -15.02
C PRO A 33 2.84 -1.51 -15.68
N PRO A 34 1.87 -1.60 -16.62
CA PRO A 34 1.46 -2.88 -17.22
C PRO A 34 2.61 -3.75 -17.75
N GLU A 35 3.67 -3.11 -18.26
CA GLU A 35 4.88 -3.75 -18.77
C GLU A 35 5.67 -4.52 -17.68
N ALA A 36 5.45 -4.21 -16.40
CA ALA A 36 6.05 -4.96 -15.31
C ALA A 36 5.59 -6.42 -15.27
N ARG A 37 4.37 -6.71 -15.74
CA ARG A 37 3.81 -8.06 -15.81
C ARG A 37 4.52 -8.97 -16.82
N GLU A 38 5.22 -8.38 -17.78
CA GLU A 38 5.99 -9.11 -18.80
C GLU A 38 7.38 -9.52 -18.29
N LYS A 39 7.79 -8.97 -17.14
CA LYS A 39 9.10 -9.26 -16.55
C LYS A 39 9.11 -10.63 -15.88
N ARG A 40 10.31 -11.21 -15.76
CA ARG A 40 10.50 -12.51 -15.14
C ARG A 40 10.17 -12.47 -13.66
N VAL A 41 9.20 -13.25 -13.23
CA VAL A 41 8.88 -13.43 -11.81
C VAL A 41 9.93 -14.30 -11.15
N VAL A 42 10.66 -13.76 -10.17
CA VAL A 42 11.71 -14.41 -9.39
C VAL A 42 11.33 -14.61 -7.91
N VAL A 43 10.26 -13.96 -7.43
CA VAL A 43 9.72 -14.13 -6.08
C VAL A 43 8.24 -14.47 -6.17
N LYS A 44 7.80 -15.46 -5.36
CA LYS A 44 6.41 -15.92 -5.29
C LYS A 44 5.91 -15.91 -3.85
N SER A 45 4.60 -15.73 -3.67
CA SER A 45 3.94 -15.96 -2.38
C SER A 45 3.81 -17.46 -2.10
N LEU A 46 3.91 -17.81 -0.82
CA LEU A 46 3.56 -19.13 -0.28
C LEU A 46 2.09 -19.18 0.18
N ILE A 47 1.40 -18.04 0.16
CA ILE A 47 -0.01 -17.89 0.55
C ILE A 47 -0.83 -17.61 -0.72
N ASP A 48 -1.91 -18.37 -0.94
CA ASP A 48 -2.89 -18.12 -2.01
C ASP A 48 -3.89 -17.05 -1.53
N SER A 49 -3.53 -15.78 -1.73
CA SER A 49 -4.36 -14.66 -1.30
C SER A 49 -5.63 -14.47 -2.15
N GLU A 50 -5.70 -15.02 -3.36
CA GLU A 50 -6.86 -14.84 -4.25
C GLU A 50 -8.08 -15.65 -3.79
N LYS A 51 -7.84 -16.86 -3.22
CA LYS A 51 -8.89 -17.81 -2.81
C LYS A 51 -9.19 -17.79 -1.32
N SER A 52 -8.32 -17.18 -0.50
CA SER A 52 -8.43 -17.17 0.95
C SER A 52 -9.20 -15.93 1.44
N THR A 53 -9.93 -16.04 2.54
CA THR A 53 -10.51 -14.89 3.23
C THR A 53 -9.43 -14.07 3.94
N SER A 54 -9.75 -12.83 4.36
CA SER A 54 -8.81 -12.03 5.17
C SER A 54 -8.41 -12.75 6.46
N GLN A 55 -9.33 -13.47 7.10
CA GLN A 55 -9.04 -14.29 8.28
C GLN A 55 -8.05 -15.42 7.96
N ASP A 56 -8.28 -16.20 6.89
CA ASP A 56 -7.41 -17.30 6.50
C ASP A 56 -5.98 -16.82 6.18
N ILE A 57 -5.88 -15.66 5.52
CA ILE A 57 -4.59 -15.03 5.22
C ILE A 57 -3.88 -14.65 6.51
N ASP A 58 -4.55 -13.95 7.44
CA ASP A 58 -3.96 -13.56 8.72
C ASP A 58 -3.49 -14.77 9.54
N GLU A 59 -4.32 -15.82 9.65
CA GLU A 59 -3.95 -17.06 10.33
C GLU A 59 -2.71 -17.73 9.70
N SER A 60 -2.66 -17.72 8.35
CA SER A 60 -1.52 -18.26 7.62
C SER A 60 -0.24 -17.43 7.87
N VAL A 61 -0.34 -16.10 7.82
CA VAL A 61 0.76 -15.18 8.12
C VAL A 61 1.27 -15.42 9.55
N ARG A 62 0.38 -15.39 10.55
CA ARG A 62 0.74 -15.61 11.95
C ARG A 62 1.40 -16.98 12.18
N ARG A 63 0.96 -18.02 11.47
CA ARG A 63 1.60 -19.34 11.52
C ARG A 63 3.01 -19.29 10.97
N HIS A 64 3.24 -18.71 9.80
CA HIS A 64 4.57 -18.59 9.22
C HIS A 64 5.53 -17.80 10.12
N LEU A 65 5.06 -16.68 10.69
CA LEU A 65 5.85 -15.87 11.62
C LEU A 65 6.25 -16.66 12.88
N ARG A 66 5.31 -17.44 13.48
CA ARG A 66 5.62 -18.31 14.63
C ARG A 66 6.66 -19.37 14.30
N GLU A 67 6.61 -19.90 13.07
CA GLU A 67 7.56 -20.88 12.57
C GLU A 67 8.89 -20.26 12.10
N LYS A 68 9.03 -18.93 12.18
CA LYS A 68 10.16 -18.15 11.64
C LYS A 68 10.40 -18.43 10.16
N LYS A 69 9.34 -18.62 9.39
CA LYS A 69 9.34 -18.80 7.93
C LYS A 69 8.81 -17.55 7.28
N GLY A 70 9.45 -17.14 6.17
CA GLY A 70 8.88 -16.10 5.31
C GLY A 70 7.57 -16.55 4.65
N ILE A 71 6.77 -15.60 4.19
CA ILE A 71 5.56 -15.86 3.37
C ILE A 71 5.83 -15.74 1.86
N TYR A 72 7.04 -15.41 1.50
CA TYR A 72 7.53 -15.34 0.12
C TYR A 72 8.73 -16.25 -0.04
N THR A 73 9.04 -16.63 -1.28
CA THR A 73 10.22 -17.43 -1.59
C THR A 73 10.83 -17.02 -2.92
N ILE A 74 12.17 -17.14 -3.03
CA ILE A 74 12.92 -16.90 -4.26
C ILE A 74 12.96 -18.17 -5.13
N ASP A 75 12.54 -18.05 -6.38
CA ASP A 75 12.83 -19.05 -7.40
C ASP A 75 14.33 -18.94 -7.78
N LEU A 76 15.18 -19.74 -7.12
CA LEU A 76 16.63 -19.68 -7.27
C LEU A 76 17.10 -19.92 -8.71
N LEU A 77 16.41 -20.77 -9.48
CA LEU A 77 16.77 -21.02 -10.88
C LEU A 77 16.53 -19.77 -11.74
N ARG A 78 15.36 -19.15 -11.57
CA ARG A 78 15.01 -17.91 -12.28
C ARG A 78 15.86 -16.72 -11.82
N PHE A 79 16.15 -16.61 -10.52
CA PHE A 79 16.99 -15.57 -9.95
C PHE A 79 18.44 -15.68 -10.47
N ARG A 80 19.03 -16.89 -10.49
CA ARG A 80 20.35 -17.14 -11.10
C ARG A 80 20.38 -16.81 -12.58
N ALA A 81 19.34 -17.21 -13.33
CA ALA A 81 19.24 -16.88 -14.76
C ALA A 81 19.05 -15.36 -14.98
N ALA A 82 18.44 -14.66 -14.04
CA ALA A 82 18.36 -13.20 -14.05
C ALA A 82 19.73 -12.56 -13.81
N ASN A 83 20.60 -13.17 -13.00
CA ASN A 83 21.97 -12.74 -12.67
C ASN A 83 22.09 -11.22 -12.50
N PRO A 84 21.42 -10.61 -11.50
CA PRO A 84 21.31 -9.15 -11.36
C PRO A 84 22.63 -8.52 -10.88
N ASP A 85 22.95 -7.33 -11.42
CA ASP A 85 24.01 -6.45 -10.91
C ASP A 85 23.51 -5.58 -9.74
N TYR A 86 22.19 -5.41 -9.66
CA TYR A 86 21.52 -4.48 -8.76
C TYR A 86 20.22 -5.09 -8.22
N ILE A 87 20.07 -5.06 -6.91
CA ILE A 87 18.90 -5.60 -6.21
C ILE A 87 18.28 -4.48 -5.39
N ILE A 88 16.96 -4.28 -5.55
CA ILE A 88 16.18 -3.40 -4.70
C ILE A 88 15.28 -4.28 -3.84
N THR A 89 15.40 -4.17 -2.53
CA THR A 89 14.65 -4.94 -1.53
C THR A 89 14.17 -4.01 -0.42
N GLN A 90 13.49 -4.54 0.59
CA GLN A 90 13.13 -3.77 1.78
C GLN A 90 13.53 -4.51 3.05
N ASP A 91 13.63 -3.73 4.13
CA ASP A 91 13.91 -4.18 5.49
C ASP A 91 12.94 -3.45 6.44
N LEU A 92 11.63 -3.48 6.10
CA LEU A 92 10.60 -2.72 6.81
C LEU A 92 9.64 -3.62 7.59
N CYS A 93 9.28 -4.78 7.04
CA CYS A 93 8.21 -5.60 7.57
C CYS A 93 8.44 -7.07 7.20
N ASP A 94 8.42 -7.95 8.20
CA ASP A 94 8.58 -9.40 8.02
C ASP A 94 7.38 -10.04 7.28
N VAL A 95 6.28 -9.28 7.13
CA VAL A 95 5.03 -9.74 6.50
C VAL A 95 4.92 -9.28 5.05
N CYS A 96 5.39 -8.06 4.73
CA CYS A 96 5.06 -7.43 3.43
C CYS A 96 6.13 -7.62 2.35
N ALA A 97 7.26 -8.24 2.69
CA ALA A 97 8.35 -8.48 1.75
C ALA A 97 9.11 -9.76 2.05
N LEU A 98 9.96 -10.10 1.08
CA LEU A 98 10.91 -11.19 1.21
C LEU A 98 11.88 -10.89 2.36
N ASP A 99 12.15 -11.89 3.22
CA ASP A 99 13.13 -11.81 4.29
C ASP A 99 14.52 -11.45 3.71
N TYR A 100 15.15 -10.43 4.29
CA TYR A 100 16.49 -9.99 3.89
C TYR A 100 17.52 -11.12 3.93
N ASN A 101 17.43 -12.04 4.91
CA ASN A 101 18.32 -13.18 5.00
C ASN A 101 18.16 -14.14 3.82
N GLU A 102 16.92 -14.37 3.34
CA GLU A 102 16.68 -15.18 2.14
C GLU A 102 17.29 -14.56 0.89
N VAL A 103 17.23 -13.23 0.77
CA VAL A 103 17.92 -12.49 -0.30
C VAL A 103 19.43 -12.71 -0.20
N MET A 104 20.01 -12.60 1.00
CA MET A 104 21.46 -12.78 1.22
C MET A 104 21.92 -14.22 0.91
N GLU A 105 21.10 -15.23 1.23
CA GLU A 105 21.39 -16.63 0.85
C GLU A 105 21.31 -16.82 -0.66
N ALA A 106 20.28 -16.25 -1.33
CA ALA A 106 20.13 -16.36 -2.78
C ALA A 106 21.29 -15.71 -3.55
N ILE A 107 21.85 -14.62 -3.04
CA ILE A 107 23.00 -13.92 -3.67
C ILE A 107 24.25 -14.82 -3.73
N LYS A 108 24.44 -15.73 -2.81
CA LYS A 108 25.60 -16.68 -2.83
C LYS A 108 25.64 -17.55 -4.09
N TRP A 109 24.51 -17.69 -4.79
CA TRP A 109 24.38 -18.47 -6.00
C TRP A 109 24.61 -17.66 -7.29
N LEU A 110 24.88 -16.35 -7.19
CA LEU A 110 25.20 -15.49 -8.34
C LEU A 110 26.67 -15.59 -8.74
N THR A 111 26.97 -15.24 -9.98
CA THR A 111 28.35 -15.26 -10.52
C THR A 111 29.20 -14.09 -10.02
N HIS A 112 28.54 -13.03 -9.50
CA HIS A 112 29.17 -11.84 -8.96
C HIS A 112 28.30 -11.26 -7.82
N LYS A 113 28.87 -10.37 -7.01
CA LYS A 113 28.17 -9.72 -5.91
C LYS A 113 27.39 -8.51 -6.40
N PRO A 114 26.07 -8.50 -6.37
CA PRO A 114 25.27 -7.34 -6.77
C PRO A 114 25.37 -6.20 -5.75
N LYS A 115 25.08 -4.99 -6.22
CA LYS A 115 24.79 -3.86 -5.33
C LYS A 115 23.36 -4.03 -4.78
N ILE A 116 23.19 -3.86 -3.47
CA ILE A 116 21.89 -3.99 -2.80
C ILE A 116 21.45 -2.62 -2.30
N VAL A 117 20.20 -2.25 -2.53
CA VAL A 117 19.54 -1.10 -1.94
C VAL A 117 18.33 -1.61 -1.17
N SER A 118 18.37 -1.45 0.15
CA SER A 118 17.26 -1.77 1.04
C SER A 118 16.47 -0.50 1.35
N LEU A 119 15.14 -0.57 1.23
CA LEU A 119 14.20 0.51 1.48
C LEU A 119 13.48 0.24 2.80
N ALA A 120 13.26 1.28 3.60
CA ALA A 120 12.52 1.18 4.86
C ALA A 120 11.72 2.46 5.14
N PRO A 121 10.84 2.90 4.21
CA PRO A 121 10.08 4.12 4.40
C PRO A 121 8.96 3.93 5.41
N THR A 122 8.81 4.86 6.34
CA THR A 122 7.71 4.87 7.32
C THR A 122 6.78 6.08 7.15
N ARG A 123 7.23 7.08 6.39
CA ARG A 123 6.50 8.33 6.11
C ARG A 123 6.54 8.66 4.62
N LEU A 124 5.66 9.54 4.19
CA LEU A 124 5.63 9.97 2.78
C LEU A 124 6.96 10.60 2.33
N ALA A 125 7.59 11.39 3.20
CA ALA A 125 8.90 11.98 2.92
C ALA A 125 10.02 10.93 2.74
N ASP A 126 9.91 9.77 3.42
CA ASP A 126 10.88 8.68 3.25
C ASP A 126 10.77 8.04 1.86
N VAL A 127 9.52 7.92 1.36
CA VAL A 127 9.28 7.40 -0.01
C VAL A 127 9.92 8.31 -1.06
N LEU A 128 9.80 9.63 -0.89
CA LEU A 128 10.46 10.58 -1.79
C LEU A 128 11.97 10.45 -1.73
N ARG A 129 12.57 10.32 -0.53
CA ARG A 129 14.00 10.05 -0.37
C ARG A 129 14.45 8.72 -0.98
N ASP A 130 13.62 7.69 -0.91
CA ASP A 130 13.92 6.39 -1.53
C ASP A 130 13.95 6.47 -3.06
N ILE A 131 13.09 7.29 -3.68
CA ILE A 131 13.16 7.60 -5.11
C ILE A 131 14.51 8.24 -5.46
N GLU A 132 14.95 9.22 -4.67
CA GLU A 132 16.26 9.86 -4.88
C GLU A 132 17.42 8.87 -4.68
N ARG A 133 17.37 8.04 -3.63
CA ARG A 133 18.42 7.02 -3.35
C ARG A 133 18.55 6.03 -4.50
N ILE A 134 17.43 5.52 -5.04
CA ILE A 134 17.44 4.64 -6.21
C ILE A 134 18.02 5.40 -7.40
N GLY A 135 17.56 6.62 -7.64
CA GLY A 135 18.03 7.46 -8.74
C GLY A 135 19.53 7.70 -8.72
N VAL A 136 20.08 8.11 -7.58
CA VAL A 136 21.52 8.32 -7.39
C VAL A 136 22.28 7.01 -7.61
N SER A 137 21.83 5.94 -6.99
CA SER A 137 22.54 4.66 -7.01
C SER A 137 22.48 3.94 -8.35
N ALA A 138 21.50 4.27 -9.19
CA ALA A 138 21.31 3.74 -10.56
C ALA A 138 21.76 4.72 -11.66
N GLY A 139 22.38 5.86 -11.31
CA GLY A 139 22.82 6.87 -12.28
C GLY A 139 21.68 7.63 -12.97
N LYS A 140 20.52 7.73 -12.31
CA LYS A 140 19.30 8.43 -12.79
C LYS A 140 18.92 9.61 -11.90
N GLN A 141 19.89 10.28 -11.28
CA GLN A 141 19.66 11.37 -10.32
C GLN A 141 18.78 12.50 -10.89
N VAL A 142 19.00 12.90 -12.14
CA VAL A 142 18.20 13.99 -12.76
C VAL A 142 16.74 13.58 -12.88
N ALA A 143 16.46 12.36 -13.33
CA ALA A 143 15.10 11.84 -13.44
C ALA A 143 14.43 11.70 -12.05
N ALA A 144 15.18 11.28 -11.04
CA ALA A 144 14.70 11.16 -9.67
C ALA A 144 14.33 12.53 -9.08
N ASN A 145 15.20 13.52 -9.20
CA ASN A 145 14.94 14.87 -8.71
C ASN A 145 13.70 15.49 -9.39
N GLU A 146 13.57 15.28 -10.70
CA GLU A 146 12.40 15.77 -11.44
C GLU A 146 11.10 15.05 -11.03
N LEU A 147 11.16 13.74 -10.80
CA LEU A 147 10.01 12.96 -10.29
C LEU A 147 9.60 13.45 -8.89
N VAL A 148 10.56 13.56 -7.96
CA VAL A 148 10.31 14.04 -6.59
C VAL A 148 9.72 15.44 -6.61
N ARG A 149 10.28 16.38 -7.37
CA ARG A 149 9.74 17.74 -7.51
C ARG A 149 8.27 17.73 -7.95
N ARG A 150 7.91 16.92 -8.95
CA ARG A 150 6.51 16.80 -9.41
C ARG A 150 5.59 16.22 -8.34
N LEU A 151 6.05 15.25 -7.57
CA LEU A 151 5.27 14.66 -6.48
C LEU A 151 5.08 15.65 -5.34
N GLU A 152 6.13 16.38 -4.95
CA GLU A 152 6.05 17.45 -3.93
C GLU A 152 5.08 18.57 -4.34
N GLU A 153 5.10 19.00 -5.60
CA GLU A 153 4.16 19.99 -6.11
C GLU A 153 2.71 19.50 -6.06
N ARG A 154 2.46 18.22 -6.26
CA ARG A 154 1.13 17.63 -6.11
C ARG A 154 0.69 17.60 -4.65
N ILE A 155 1.57 17.19 -3.74
CA ILE A 155 1.32 17.20 -2.30
C ILE A 155 0.99 18.62 -1.83
N GLU A 156 1.79 19.61 -2.23
CA GLU A 156 1.58 21.00 -1.84
C GLU A 156 0.27 21.58 -2.42
N ARG A 157 -0.13 21.19 -3.62
CA ARG A 157 -1.45 21.55 -4.16
C ARG A 157 -2.60 21.03 -3.29
N VAL A 158 -2.53 19.80 -2.82
CA VAL A 158 -3.55 19.26 -1.89
C VAL A 158 -3.53 20.07 -0.60
N ARG A 159 -2.37 20.24 0.02
CA ARG A 159 -2.17 20.99 1.27
C ARG A 159 -2.70 22.43 1.20
N SER A 160 -2.36 23.16 0.15
CA SER A 160 -2.78 24.54 -0.07
C SER A 160 -4.30 24.65 -0.24
N ARG A 161 -4.94 23.69 -0.91
CA ARG A 161 -6.40 23.69 -1.05
C ARG A 161 -7.11 23.36 0.27
N ILE A 162 -6.59 22.38 1.01
CA ILE A 162 -7.11 21.96 2.32
C ILE A 162 -6.96 23.04 3.39
N SER A 163 -6.01 23.97 3.26
CA SER A 163 -5.88 25.08 4.21
C SER A 163 -7.14 25.96 4.33
N ARG A 164 -8.06 25.84 3.37
CA ARG A 164 -9.36 26.53 3.33
C ARG A 164 -10.51 25.69 3.93
N ALA A 165 -10.24 24.45 4.34
CA ALA A 165 -11.26 23.59 4.94
C ALA A 165 -11.57 24.06 6.36
N GLU A 166 -12.85 24.30 6.65
CA GLU A 166 -13.33 24.70 7.97
C GLU A 166 -13.46 23.49 8.93
N LEU A 167 -13.71 22.31 8.37
CA LEU A 167 -13.93 21.08 9.12
C LEU A 167 -12.81 20.10 8.89
N ARG A 168 -12.53 19.30 9.92
CA ARG A 168 -11.61 18.16 9.83
C ARG A 168 -12.34 16.89 10.30
N PRO A 169 -12.99 16.15 9.39
CA PRO A 169 -13.76 14.98 9.77
C PRO A 169 -12.86 13.86 10.31
N ARG A 170 -13.40 13.09 11.26
CA ARG A 170 -12.77 11.86 11.75
C ARG A 170 -12.80 10.81 10.66
N VAL A 171 -11.62 10.32 10.28
CA VAL A 171 -11.43 9.34 9.21
C VAL A 171 -10.85 8.06 9.80
N ALA A 172 -11.54 6.94 9.62
CA ALA A 172 -11.00 5.63 9.95
C ALA A 172 -10.49 4.95 8.67
N CYS A 173 -9.18 4.76 8.56
CA CYS A 173 -8.54 3.97 7.53
C CYS A 173 -8.30 2.55 8.05
N ILE A 174 -8.98 1.56 7.46
CA ILE A 174 -8.93 0.15 7.88
C ILE A 174 -8.10 -0.63 6.84
N GLU A 175 -6.92 -1.09 7.27
CA GLU A 175 -5.93 -1.76 6.43
C GLU A 175 -6.07 -3.28 6.40
N TRP A 176 -6.86 -3.86 7.32
CA TRP A 176 -7.26 -5.26 7.31
C TRP A 176 -8.62 -5.42 7.96
N LEU A 177 -9.45 -6.37 7.47
CA LEU A 177 -10.87 -6.42 7.84
C LEU A 177 -11.17 -7.48 8.91
N ASP A 178 -10.41 -8.57 8.93
CA ASP A 178 -10.57 -9.61 9.95
C ASP A 178 -9.25 -10.37 10.18
N PRO A 179 -8.61 -10.21 11.37
CA PRO A 179 -8.92 -9.20 12.41
C PRO A 179 -8.78 -7.77 11.91
N LEU A 180 -9.34 -6.79 12.64
CA LEU A 180 -9.25 -5.40 12.22
C LEU A 180 -7.86 -4.82 12.48
N TYR A 181 -7.27 -4.18 11.46
CA TYR A 181 -6.07 -3.36 11.60
C TYR A 181 -6.35 -1.92 11.16
N SER A 182 -5.90 -0.95 11.96
CA SER A 182 -5.79 0.44 11.50
C SER A 182 -4.64 0.57 10.53
N ALA A 183 -4.77 1.48 9.56
CA ALA A 183 -3.65 1.80 8.69
C ALA A 183 -2.54 2.53 9.46
N GLY A 184 -1.29 2.21 9.13
CA GLY A 184 -0.10 2.76 9.76
C GLY A 184 0.80 3.52 8.80
N HIS A 185 2.09 3.60 9.14
CA HIS A 185 3.17 4.21 8.37
C HIS A 185 2.81 5.62 7.88
N TRP A 186 2.70 5.83 6.57
CA TRP A 186 2.38 7.10 5.90
C TRP A 186 0.89 7.44 5.87
N VAL A 187 -0.02 6.45 6.06
CA VAL A 187 -1.47 6.66 5.86
C VAL A 187 -2.05 7.70 6.83
N PRO A 188 -1.76 7.68 8.15
CA PRO A 188 -2.27 8.72 9.06
C PRO A 188 -1.77 10.14 8.68
N GLU A 189 -0.54 10.26 8.16
CA GLU A 189 -0.02 11.52 7.62
C GLU A 189 -0.78 11.95 6.36
N MET A 190 -1.10 11.00 5.46
CA MET A 190 -1.91 11.28 4.25
C MET A 190 -3.33 11.73 4.62
N VAL A 191 -3.95 11.15 5.65
CA VAL A 191 -5.26 11.59 6.16
C VAL A 191 -5.21 13.05 6.63
N GLU A 192 -4.16 13.45 7.37
CA GLU A 192 -4.01 14.84 7.81
C GLU A 192 -3.75 15.80 6.65
N LEU A 193 -2.90 15.43 5.70
CA LEU A 193 -2.65 16.20 4.48
C LEU A 193 -3.93 16.35 3.64
N ALA A 194 -4.79 15.34 3.64
CA ALA A 194 -6.11 15.37 3.02
C ALA A 194 -7.18 16.12 3.85
N GLY A 195 -6.80 16.72 4.99
CA GLY A 195 -7.68 17.52 5.82
C GLY A 195 -8.57 16.73 6.77
N GLY A 196 -8.33 15.44 6.95
CA GLY A 196 -9.00 14.60 7.93
C GLY A 196 -8.27 14.55 9.28
N MET A 197 -8.84 13.81 10.21
CA MET A 197 -8.26 13.48 11.51
C MET A 197 -8.29 11.96 11.69
N ASP A 198 -7.13 11.32 11.66
CA ASP A 198 -6.97 9.92 12.01
C ASP A 198 -6.79 9.81 13.54
N GLY A 199 -7.54 8.92 14.17
CA GLY A 199 -7.44 8.68 15.62
C GLY A 199 -7.24 7.20 15.95
N LEU A 200 -7.07 6.35 14.93
CA LEU A 200 -6.88 4.91 15.09
C LEU A 200 -5.46 4.48 14.73
N GLY A 201 -4.87 5.09 13.70
CA GLY A 201 -3.51 4.83 13.26
C GLY A 201 -2.48 5.77 13.91
N LYS A 202 -1.20 5.40 13.83
CA LYS A 202 -0.08 6.19 14.33
C LYS A 202 0.91 6.50 13.21
N LYS A 203 1.19 7.78 12.97
CA LYS A 203 2.16 8.20 11.94
C LYS A 203 3.53 7.58 12.13
N GLY A 204 4.07 7.01 11.08
CA GLY A 204 5.41 6.45 11.06
C GLY A 204 5.57 5.17 11.89
N GLN A 205 4.47 4.61 12.40
CA GLN A 205 4.44 3.33 13.10
C GLN A 205 3.76 2.27 12.24
N PRO A 206 4.06 0.99 12.41
CA PRO A 206 3.36 -0.09 11.74
C PRO A 206 1.84 -0.05 11.98
N SER A 207 1.08 -0.68 11.10
CA SER A 207 -0.34 -0.97 11.29
C SER A 207 -0.54 -1.80 12.55
N GLU A 208 -1.55 -1.47 13.35
CA GLU A 208 -1.84 -2.15 14.61
C GLU A 208 -3.22 -2.80 14.57
N GLU A 209 -3.34 -3.98 15.20
CA GLU A 209 -4.64 -4.59 15.44
C GLU A 209 -5.46 -3.70 16.38
N ILE A 210 -6.71 -3.44 16.01
CA ILE A 210 -7.63 -2.59 16.77
C ILE A 210 -8.91 -3.34 17.11
N THR A 211 -9.54 -2.97 18.22
CA THR A 211 -10.85 -3.54 18.56
C THR A 211 -11.97 -2.81 17.83
N TRP A 212 -13.07 -3.53 17.63
CA TRP A 212 -14.27 -2.92 17.06
C TRP A 212 -14.84 -1.80 17.95
N GLU A 213 -14.71 -1.95 19.27
CA GLU A 213 -15.08 -0.95 20.27
C GLU A 213 -14.31 0.35 20.09
N ALA A 214 -13.01 0.27 19.76
CA ALA A 214 -12.20 1.45 19.47
C ALA A 214 -12.70 2.20 18.23
N VAL A 215 -13.11 1.49 17.17
CA VAL A 215 -13.71 2.10 15.98
C VAL A 215 -15.03 2.79 16.33
N ARG A 216 -15.90 2.12 17.12
CA ARG A 216 -17.18 2.71 17.57
C ARG A 216 -16.96 3.94 18.46
N ALA A 217 -16.03 3.87 19.41
CA ALA A 217 -15.71 4.99 20.30
C ALA A 217 -15.13 6.19 19.53
N PHE A 218 -14.31 5.96 18.51
CA PHE A 218 -13.80 7.01 17.63
C PHE A 218 -14.91 7.67 16.82
N ALA A 219 -16.01 6.96 16.57
CA ALA A 219 -17.20 7.44 15.85
C ALA A 219 -16.82 8.13 14.51
N PRO A 220 -16.18 7.41 13.56
CA PRO A 220 -15.69 8.00 12.33
C PRO A 220 -16.81 8.61 11.48
N GLU A 221 -16.52 9.75 10.86
CA GLU A 221 -17.41 10.45 9.90
C GLU A 221 -17.13 10.02 8.47
N VAL A 222 -15.95 9.41 8.23
CA VAL A 222 -15.55 8.77 6.99
C VAL A 222 -14.87 7.45 7.32
N VAL A 223 -15.23 6.38 6.62
CA VAL A 223 -14.54 5.08 6.69
C VAL A 223 -13.94 4.78 5.32
N VAL A 224 -12.65 4.46 5.29
CA VAL A 224 -11.92 4.06 4.08
C VAL A 224 -11.37 2.66 4.30
N LEU A 225 -11.90 1.68 3.55
CA LEU A 225 -11.45 0.30 3.57
C LEU A 225 -10.35 0.13 2.52
N MET A 226 -9.13 -0.16 2.98
CA MET A 226 -7.93 -0.25 2.14
C MET A 226 -7.08 -1.49 2.46
N PRO A 227 -7.66 -2.71 2.46
CA PRO A 227 -6.93 -3.91 2.84
C PRO A 227 -5.67 -4.09 2.01
N CYS A 228 -4.59 -4.52 2.69
CA CYS A 228 -3.30 -4.71 2.07
C CYS A 228 -3.36 -5.76 0.96
N GLY A 229 -2.87 -5.41 -0.23
CA GLY A 229 -2.89 -6.27 -1.40
C GLY A 229 -4.24 -6.37 -2.13
N PHE A 230 -5.31 -5.72 -1.65
CA PHE A 230 -6.64 -5.81 -2.25
C PHE A 230 -6.94 -4.63 -3.17
N ASP A 231 -7.59 -4.94 -4.29
CA ASP A 231 -8.28 -3.95 -5.12
C ASP A 231 -9.68 -3.65 -4.58
N VAL A 232 -10.41 -2.76 -5.25
CA VAL A 232 -11.79 -2.39 -4.87
C VAL A 232 -12.73 -3.59 -4.90
N ALA A 233 -12.66 -4.42 -5.93
CA ALA A 233 -13.55 -5.55 -6.10
C ALA A 233 -13.31 -6.62 -5.03
N ARG A 234 -12.05 -6.87 -4.68
CA ARG A 234 -11.66 -7.77 -3.62
C ARG A 234 -12.11 -7.25 -2.25
N THR A 235 -11.90 -5.95 -1.98
CA THR A 235 -12.35 -5.30 -0.74
C THR A 235 -13.86 -5.43 -0.56
N LEU A 236 -14.63 -5.24 -1.63
CA LEU A 236 -16.09 -5.37 -1.58
C LEU A 236 -16.58 -6.80 -1.30
N ARG A 237 -15.83 -7.83 -1.72
CA ARG A 237 -16.15 -9.23 -1.37
C ARG A 237 -16.00 -9.53 0.12
N GLU A 238 -15.06 -8.87 0.78
CA GLU A 238 -14.80 -9.02 2.23
C GLU A 238 -15.66 -8.10 3.11
N LEU A 239 -16.47 -7.23 2.49
CA LEU A 239 -17.28 -6.24 3.20
C LEU A 239 -18.20 -6.84 4.30
N PRO A 240 -18.82 -8.05 4.15
CA PRO A 240 -19.64 -8.65 5.19
C PRO A 240 -18.88 -8.82 6.52
N SER A 241 -17.59 -9.09 6.53
CA SER A 241 -16.76 -9.27 7.74
C SER A 241 -16.78 -8.06 8.68
N ILE A 242 -16.99 -6.86 8.14
CA ILE A 242 -17.09 -5.63 8.92
C ILE A 242 -18.52 -5.13 9.06
N GLN A 243 -19.39 -5.33 8.06
CA GLN A 243 -20.78 -4.89 8.09
C GLN A 243 -21.64 -5.62 9.12
N ASP A 244 -21.34 -6.90 9.38
CA ASP A 244 -22.07 -7.73 10.33
C ASP A 244 -21.70 -7.45 11.80
N ARG A 245 -20.74 -6.54 12.04
CA ARG A 245 -20.33 -6.18 13.40
C ARG A 245 -21.41 -5.34 14.10
N PRO A 246 -21.68 -5.60 15.40
CA PRO A 246 -22.72 -4.90 16.15
C PRO A 246 -22.51 -3.38 16.16
N GLY A 247 -23.55 -2.60 15.79
CA GLY A 247 -23.50 -1.14 15.74
C GLY A 247 -22.83 -0.54 14.52
N TRP A 248 -22.51 -1.34 13.49
CA TRP A 248 -22.01 -0.83 12.21
C TRP A 248 -22.91 0.25 11.61
N SER A 249 -24.24 -0.02 11.54
CA SER A 249 -25.23 0.92 11.01
C SER A 249 -25.40 2.20 11.85
N GLU A 250 -24.86 2.21 13.07
CA GLU A 250 -24.92 3.36 13.97
C GLU A 250 -23.77 4.35 13.73
N LEU A 251 -22.69 3.93 13.08
CA LEU A 251 -21.55 4.78 12.78
C LEU A 251 -21.96 6.03 11.99
N PRO A 252 -21.46 7.23 12.34
CA PRO A 252 -21.72 8.46 11.58
C PRO A 252 -21.42 8.33 10.09
N ALA A 253 -20.31 7.69 9.73
CA ALA A 253 -19.91 7.44 8.35
C ALA A 253 -20.96 6.61 7.59
N VAL A 254 -21.50 5.55 8.20
CA VAL A 254 -22.50 4.68 7.58
C VAL A 254 -23.82 5.42 7.39
N LYS A 255 -24.31 6.14 8.42
CA LYS A 255 -25.52 6.98 8.35
C LYS A 255 -25.42 8.04 7.26
N ALA A 256 -24.25 8.65 7.12
CA ALA A 256 -23.98 9.66 6.08
C ALA A 256 -23.68 9.05 4.68
N GLY A 257 -23.54 7.70 4.60
CA GLY A 257 -23.11 7.00 3.39
C GLY A 257 -21.70 7.43 2.96
N ARG A 258 -20.79 7.66 3.91
CA ARG A 258 -19.39 8.04 3.68
C ARG A 258 -18.45 6.87 3.99
N VAL A 259 -18.79 5.71 3.45
CA VAL A 259 -17.95 4.51 3.49
C VAL A 259 -17.44 4.23 2.09
N PHE A 260 -16.14 4.01 1.96
CA PHE A 260 -15.45 3.84 0.68
C PHE A 260 -14.58 2.58 0.73
N ALA A 261 -14.65 1.78 -0.34
CA ALA A 261 -13.66 0.77 -0.65
C ALA A 261 -12.68 1.38 -1.64
N VAL A 262 -11.38 1.31 -1.35
CA VAL A 262 -10.34 1.83 -2.24
C VAL A 262 -9.42 0.71 -2.70
N ASN A 263 -8.69 0.94 -3.80
CA ASN A 263 -7.63 0.03 -4.21
C ASN A 263 -6.41 0.24 -3.29
N GLY A 264 -6.38 -0.53 -2.19
CA GLY A 264 -5.32 -0.51 -1.18
C GLY A 264 -3.97 -0.84 -1.83
N SER A 265 -3.94 -1.92 -2.60
CA SER A 265 -2.73 -2.39 -3.28
C SER A 265 -2.08 -1.32 -4.15
N ALA A 266 -2.88 -0.60 -4.95
CA ALA A 266 -2.33 0.37 -5.90
C ALA A 266 -1.89 1.70 -5.27
N TYR A 267 -2.65 2.21 -4.29
CA TYR A 267 -2.54 3.61 -3.89
C TYR A 267 -2.21 3.85 -2.41
N PHE A 268 -2.21 2.81 -1.56
CA PHE A 268 -2.05 3.00 -0.11
C PHE A 268 -1.02 2.09 0.54
N ASN A 269 -0.83 0.86 0.04
CA ASN A 269 0.00 -0.14 0.70
C ASN A 269 1.41 -0.28 0.10
N ARG A 270 1.68 0.34 -1.06
CA ARG A 270 2.97 0.31 -1.74
C ARG A 270 3.68 1.64 -1.60
N PRO A 271 4.85 1.72 -0.94
CA PRO A 271 5.61 2.97 -0.76
C PRO A 271 6.30 3.39 -2.07
N GLY A 272 5.52 3.86 -3.02
CA GLY A 272 5.95 4.28 -4.34
C GLY A 272 5.32 5.61 -4.79
N PRO A 273 5.57 6.04 -6.03
CA PRO A 273 5.06 7.32 -6.54
C PRO A 273 3.54 7.46 -6.47
N ARG A 274 2.80 6.34 -6.59
CA ARG A 274 1.33 6.32 -6.57
C ARG A 274 0.71 6.61 -5.19
N LEU A 275 1.50 6.67 -4.10
CA LEU A 275 0.99 7.19 -2.82
C LEU A 275 0.49 8.64 -2.94
N VAL A 276 1.04 9.43 -3.85
CA VAL A 276 0.54 10.78 -4.09
C VAL A 276 -0.81 10.77 -4.81
N ASP A 277 -1.06 9.79 -5.68
CA ASP A 277 -2.41 9.54 -6.23
C ASP A 277 -3.38 9.16 -5.10
N GLY A 278 -2.94 8.29 -4.17
CA GLY A 278 -3.69 7.92 -2.96
C GLY A 278 -4.04 9.13 -2.08
N LEU A 279 -3.10 10.06 -1.90
CA LEU A 279 -3.36 11.31 -1.18
C LEU A 279 -4.44 12.16 -1.87
N GLU A 280 -4.39 12.30 -3.20
CA GLU A 280 -5.41 13.02 -3.96
C GLU A 280 -6.78 12.33 -3.88
N ILE A 281 -6.81 10.99 -3.90
CA ILE A 281 -8.04 10.19 -3.68
C ILE A 281 -8.60 10.45 -2.28
N LEU A 282 -7.78 10.43 -1.23
CA LEU A 282 -8.22 10.77 0.12
C LEU A 282 -8.78 12.18 0.20
N ALA A 283 -8.13 13.16 -0.40
CA ALA A 283 -8.62 14.54 -0.42
C ALA A 283 -10.00 14.66 -1.09
N GLN A 284 -10.24 13.93 -2.18
CA GLN A 284 -11.54 13.85 -2.86
C GLN A 284 -12.62 13.16 -2.00
N ILE A 285 -12.25 12.14 -1.24
CA ILE A 285 -13.14 11.41 -0.33
C ILE A 285 -13.48 12.25 0.89
N VAL A 286 -12.48 12.91 1.48
CA VAL A 286 -12.63 13.66 2.74
C VAL A 286 -13.30 15.02 2.52
N HIS A 287 -12.97 15.71 1.44
CA HIS A 287 -13.45 17.04 1.11
C HIS A 287 -13.95 17.15 -0.35
N PRO A 288 -15.06 16.46 -0.69
CA PRO A 288 -15.61 16.51 -2.05
C PRO A 288 -16.05 17.92 -2.48
N GLU A 289 -16.34 18.81 -1.54
CA GLU A 289 -16.67 20.22 -1.80
C GLU A 289 -15.46 21.04 -2.27
N ILE A 290 -14.24 20.65 -1.84
CA ILE A 290 -12.98 21.29 -2.24
C ILE A 290 -12.39 20.58 -3.48
N PHE A 291 -12.61 19.27 -3.57
CA PHE A 291 -12.13 18.40 -4.64
C PHE A 291 -13.31 17.71 -5.33
N PRO A 292 -14.04 18.42 -6.23
CA PRO A 292 -15.29 17.93 -6.82
C PRO A 292 -15.09 16.78 -7.81
N THR A 293 -13.87 16.54 -8.29
CA THR A 293 -13.56 15.40 -9.17
C THR A 293 -13.65 14.11 -8.36
N ARG A 294 -14.42 13.15 -8.83
CA ARG A 294 -14.51 11.84 -8.20
C ARG A 294 -13.36 10.95 -8.68
N PRO A 295 -12.78 10.13 -7.78
CA PRO A 295 -11.81 9.13 -8.21
C PRO A 295 -12.46 8.13 -9.18
N PRO A 296 -11.68 7.53 -10.10
CA PRO A 296 -12.16 6.42 -10.92
C PRO A 296 -12.68 5.27 -10.04
N LEU A 297 -13.67 4.50 -10.54
CA LEU A 297 -14.30 3.42 -9.75
C LEU A 297 -13.30 2.29 -9.39
N GLU A 298 -12.31 2.07 -10.23
CA GLU A 298 -11.21 1.13 -9.95
C GLU A 298 -10.24 1.61 -8.87
N ALA A 299 -10.22 2.92 -8.58
CA ALA A 299 -9.41 3.51 -7.54
C ALA A 299 -10.15 3.63 -6.21
N ALA A 300 -11.44 4.06 -6.26
CA ALA A 300 -12.27 4.18 -5.08
C ALA A 300 -13.76 4.07 -5.43
N GLN A 301 -14.49 3.29 -4.65
CA GLN A 301 -15.93 3.15 -4.78
C GLN A 301 -16.62 3.50 -3.47
N ARG A 302 -17.57 4.44 -3.53
CA ARG A 302 -18.46 4.76 -2.41
C ARG A 302 -19.52 3.67 -2.27
N LEU A 303 -19.71 3.14 -1.07
CA LEU A 303 -20.79 2.19 -0.81
C LEU A 303 -22.14 2.90 -0.83
N SER A 304 -23.13 2.29 -1.50
CA SER A 304 -24.50 2.78 -1.41
C SER A 304 -25.02 2.62 0.02
N ARG A 305 -25.94 3.50 0.46
CA ARG A 305 -26.56 3.38 1.80
C ARG A 305 -27.22 2.02 2.01
N GLN A 306 -27.83 1.45 0.98
CA GLN A 306 -28.42 0.12 1.04
C GLN A 306 -27.35 -0.96 1.17
N ALA A 307 -26.28 -0.91 0.38
CA ALA A 307 -25.18 -1.84 0.48
C ALA A 307 -24.41 -1.71 1.81
N ALA A 308 -24.37 -0.50 2.40
CA ALA A 308 -23.72 -0.27 3.68
C ALA A 308 -24.53 -0.80 4.88
N VAL A 309 -25.83 -1.06 4.73
CA VAL A 309 -26.75 -1.48 5.82
C VAL A 309 -27.25 -2.93 5.66
N SER A 310 -27.08 -3.52 4.47
CA SER A 310 -27.67 -4.80 4.13
C SER A 310 -26.81 -5.98 4.60
N SER A 311 -27.16 -6.50 5.77
CA SER A 311 -27.05 -7.95 6.02
C SER A 311 -27.96 -8.32 7.17
N LYS A 312 -29.06 -8.91 6.82
CA LYS A 312 -30.02 -9.83 7.48
C LYS A 312 -31.44 -9.44 7.14
N GLN A 313 -31.94 -9.99 6.08
CA GLN A 313 -33.30 -10.55 6.06
C GLN A 313 -33.19 -12.05 6.00
#